data_1172a29a788accfed8fe9d13d71d639e
#
_entry.id   1172a29a788accfed8fe9d13d71d639e
#
_cell.length_a   1.000
_cell.length_b   1.000
_cell.length_c   1.000
_cell.angle_alpha   90.00
_cell.angle_beta   90.00
_cell.angle_gamma   90.00
#
_symmetry.space_group_name_H-M   'P 1'
#
loop_
_entity.id
_entity.type
_entity.pdbx_description
1 polymer ?
#
loop_
_entity_poly.entity_id
_entity_poly.type
_entity_poly.pdbx_seq_one_letter_code
_entity_poly.pdbx_strand_id
1 'polypeptide(L)'
;MMAYLGWLLLGLILGVGITFPVLKAFRRKTSHQDSVVPLLKKHYHPLSTSDITLTGRTFPQRVRADLQMAIDQLFAEGITVRHFCGVRGEYGRQEISLAGCLMVNRHSETVTVPPEYEEVSVGEEQPVRVLKIGLWLLEKEGVRFAAFLAPADHYGRVTGVELQVGTPNSPEGTRIAQDFFKHLEQAIQRARSYRGKVLSLEQLEHSYSGESKGITVHQLREVGRDQVILPAATLELLERNVIQFVQQRERLSQFKQSAKKGILFYGPPGTGKTHTIHYLSKALPGHTTLLISAEQVGMLNEYMTLARLLQPCIVVLEDVDLIARDRRNMNSACEEVLLNKLLNEMDGLKPDAEILFILTTNRPETLEAALASRPGRVDQAIEFPLPDTEGRRKLIHLYSEGVTLVAEVVEEVLRRTAGVSAAFIKELMRRAVQFHLEREGTGEISSADVTNALDEMLVSGGSLNLKLLGATGVAD
;
A
#
# COMPACT_ATOMS: atom_id res chain seq x y z
N MET A 1 44.30 27.93 9.18
CA MET A 1 43.45 28.06 10.37
C MET A 1 44.10 28.88 11.49
N MET A 2 45.42 28.95 11.63
CA MET A 2 46.12 29.78 12.62
C MET A 2 46.29 31.28 12.26
N ALA A 3 46.18 31.67 11.00
CA ALA A 3 46.31 33.07 10.56
C ALA A 3 45.05 33.95 10.83
N TYR A 4 43.93 33.34 11.04
CA TYR A 4 42.64 34.07 11.30
C TYR A 4 42.39 34.39 12.78
N LEU A 5 43.02 33.68 13.69
CA LEU A 5 42.87 33.94 15.14
C LEU A 5 43.65 35.19 15.58
N GLY A 6 44.74 35.55 14.89
CA GLY A 6 45.59 36.70 15.19
C GLY A 6 44.88 38.07 14.95
N TRP A 7 44.00 38.13 13.95
CA TRP A 7 43.25 39.36 13.60
C TRP A 7 42.04 39.64 14.50
N LEU A 8 41.47 38.61 15.09
CA LEU A 8 40.35 38.74 16.04
C LEU A 8 40.81 39.27 17.42
N LEU A 9 42.04 38.99 17.81
CA LEU A 9 42.61 39.47 19.08
C LEU A 9 43.12 40.92 18.97
N LEU A 10 43.57 41.38 17.82
CA LEU A 10 43.99 42.78 17.60
C LEU A 10 42.83 43.76 17.56
N GLY A 11 41.65 43.34 17.13
CA GLY A 11 40.43 44.18 17.09
C GLY A 11 39.81 44.48 18.43
N LEU A 12 40.13 43.64 19.47
CA LEU A 12 39.62 43.79 20.86
C LEU A 12 40.44 44.76 21.68
N ILE A 13 41.68 45.09 21.26
CA ILE A 13 42.60 45.96 22.05
C ILE A 13 42.50 47.42 21.62
N LEU A 14 41.99 47.74 20.41
CA LEU A 14 41.98 49.12 19.89
C LEU A 14 40.59 49.81 19.88
N GLY A 15 39.55 49.25 20.49
CA GLY A 15 38.28 49.93 20.77
C GLY A 15 37.62 50.62 19.54
N VAL A 16 38.00 50.25 18.31
CA VAL A 16 37.46 50.90 17.09
C VAL A 16 36.45 49.92 16.51
N GLY A 17 35.19 50.28 16.66
CA GLY A 17 34.05 49.55 16.08
C GLY A 17 34.18 49.49 14.55
N ILE A 18 34.59 48.31 14.04
CA ILE A 18 34.42 47.98 12.66
C ILE A 18 32.98 47.56 12.48
N THR A 19 32.19 48.57 12.27
CA THR A 19 30.77 48.55 12.13
C THR A 19 30.35 48.01 10.74
N PHE A 20 29.43 47.12 10.75
CA PHE A 20 28.30 46.85 9.82
C PHE A 20 28.44 46.91 8.28
N PRO A 21 29.41 47.52 7.58
CA PRO A 21 29.44 47.43 6.12
C PRO A 21 29.99 46.08 5.61
N VAL A 22 30.84 45.39 6.36
CA VAL A 22 31.45 44.10 5.95
C VAL A 22 30.46 42.95 5.99
N LEU A 23 29.52 42.96 6.94
CA LEU A 23 28.42 41.99 6.95
C LEU A 23 27.39 42.16 5.83
N LYS A 24 27.22 43.38 5.31
CA LYS A 24 26.38 43.65 4.13
C LYS A 24 27.03 43.24 2.82
N ALA A 25 28.34 43.24 2.72
CA ALA A 25 29.07 42.78 1.53
C ALA A 25 29.12 41.27 1.38
N PHE A 26 29.11 40.50 2.49
CA PHE A 26 29.03 39.05 2.47
C PHE A 26 27.63 38.50 2.17
N ARG A 27 26.57 39.32 2.34
CA ARG A 27 25.18 38.96 1.99
C ARG A 27 24.87 39.05 0.48
N ARG A 28 25.82 39.49 -0.37
CA ARG A 28 25.62 39.78 -1.80
C ARG A 28 26.24 38.79 -2.78
N LYS A 29 26.63 37.59 -2.35
CA LYS A 29 27.16 36.55 -3.25
C LYS A 29 26.61 35.15 -2.96
N THR A 30 25.29 35.04 -2.80
CA THR A 30 24.61 33.76 -2.96
C THR A 30 23.64 33.92 -4.12
N SER A 31 23.79 33.08 -5.14
CA SER A 31 22.98 32.88 -6.37
C SER A 31 21.64 33.64 -6.39
N HIS A 32 21.34 34.35 -7.49
CA HIS A 32 20.06 34.99 -7.78
C HIS A 32 18.91 33.94 -7.66
N GLN A 33 18.40 33.74 -6.47
CA GLN A 33 17.10 33.15 -6.27
C GLN A 33 16.10 34.29 -6.37
N ASP A 34 15.31 34.30 -7.46
CA ASP A 34 14.31 35.32 -7.66
C ASP A 34 13.12 35.11 -6.71
N SER A 35 12.64 36.18 -6.09
CA SER A 35 11.44 36.13 -5.26
C SER A 35 10.22 35.71 -6.09
N VAL A 36 9.36 34.86 -5.52
CA VAL A 36 8.12 34.38 -6.14
C VAL A 36 7.10 35.51 -6.32
N VAL A 37 7.08 36.50 -5.42
CA VAL A 37 6.10 37.61 -5.41
C VAL A 37 6.13 38.46 -6.68
N PRO A 38 7.28 38.96 -7.19
CA PRO A 38 7.34 39.67 -8.45
C PRO A 38 6.87 38.84 -9.64
N LEU A 39 7.17 37.53 -9.64
CA LEU A 39 6.76 36.62 -10.68
C LEU A 39 5.22 36.53 -10.77
N LEU A 40 4.56 36.31 -9.63
CA LEU A 40 3.10 36.26 -9.52
C LEU A 40 2.45 37.60 -9.89
N LYS A 41 3.00 38.73 -9.41
CA LYS A 41 2.50 40.08 -9.79
C LYS A 41 2.56 40.31 -11.30
N LYS A 42 3.66 39.92 -11.95
CA LYS A 42 3.80 40.04 -13.41
C LYS A 42 2.80 39.12 -14.13
N HIS A 43 2.56 37.92 -13.59
CA HIS A 43 1.61 36.98 -14.20
C HIS A 43 0.17 37.48 -14.15
N TYR A 44 -0.26 38.05 -13.02
CA TYR A 44 -1.63 38.53 -12.86
C TYR A 44 -1.88 39.94 -13.41
N HIS A 45 -0.83 40.69 -13.76
CA HIS A 45 -1.02 42.05 -14.30
C HIS A 45 -2.08 42.08 -15.41
N PRO A 46 -3.07 43.01 -15.40
CA PRO A 46 -3.14 44.21 -14.55
C PRO A 46 -3.80 44.07 -13.18
N LEU A 47 -4.24 42.86 -12.79
CA LEU A 47 -4.89 42.63 -11.50
C LEU A 47 -3.90 42.74 -10.33
N SER A 48 -4.41 43.21 -9.18
CA SER A 48 -3.66 43.14 -7.92
C SER A 48 -3.69 41.74 -7.33
N THR A 49 -2.69 41.40 -6.53
CA THR A 49 -2.70 40.10 -5.77
C THR A 49 -3.85 40.05 -4.75
N SER A 50 -4.42 41.21 -4.34
CA SER A 50 -5.63 41.28 -3.51
C SER A 50 -6.92 40.83 -4.22
N ASP A 51 -6.90 40.82 -5.56
CA ASP A 51 -8.05 40.47 -6.39
C ASP A 51 -8.06 39.00 -6.77
N ILE A 52 -7.19 38.19 -6.13
CA ILE A 52 -7.05 36.78 -6.38
C ILE A 52 -7.76 36.00 -5.28
N THR A 53 -8.66 35.13 -5.69
CA THR A 53 -9.35 34.17 -4.82
C THR A 53 -8.61 32.84 -4.83
N LEU A 54 -8.39 32.27 -3.65
CA LEU A 54 -7.72 30.99 -3.47
C LEU A 54 -8.73 29.88 -3.19
N THR A 55 -8.59 28.78 -3.90
CA THR A 55 -9.34 27.54 -3.64
C THR A 55 -8.33 26.41 -3.45
N GLY A 56 -8.39 25.69 -2.32
CA GLY A 56 -7.50 24.60 -2.00
C GLY A 56 -8.24 23.28 -1.79
N ARG A 57 -7.58 22.17 -2.11
CA ARG A 57 -8.02 20.82 -1.76
C ARG A 57 -6.83 19.99 -1.29
N THR A 58 -7.08 19.21 -0.24
CA THR A 58 -6.10 18.26 0.30
C THR A 58 -6.41 16.86 -0.21
N PHE A 59 -5.39 16.22 -0.73
CA PHE A 59 -5.43 14.84 -1.22
C PHE A 59 -4.59 13.95 -0.29
N PRO A 60 -5.05 12.73 0.03
CA PRO A 60 -4.24 11.78 0.82
C PRO A 60 -2.91 11.49 0.15
N GLN A 61 -1.84 11.32 0.94
CA GLN A 61 -0.48 11.00 0.42
C GLN A 61 -0.48 9.79 -0.51
N ARG A 62 -1.34 8.82 -0.25
CA ARG A 62 -1.45 7.57 -1.00
C ARG A 62 -1.94 7.72 -2.45
N VAL A 63 -2.60 8.82 -2.82
CA VAL A 63 -3.01 9.09 -4.21
C VAL A 63 -2.02 9.98 -4.95
N ARG A 64 -0.84 10.22 -4.38
CA ARG A 64 0.14 11.17 -4.91
C ARG A 64 0.62 10.84 -6.32
N ALA A 65 0.82 9.56 -6.63
CA ALA A 65 1.19 9.13 -7.98
C ALA A 65 0.05 9.43 -8.98
N ASP A 66 -1.18 9.07 -8.63
CA ASP A 66 -2.36 9.32 -9.45
C ASP A 66 -2.63 10.82 -9.60
N LEU A 67 -2.42 11.59 -8.53
CA LEU A 67 -2.54 13.06 -8.55
C LEU A 67 -1.55 13.69 -9.53
N GLN A 68 -0.27 13.26 -9.52
CA GLN A 68 0.73 13.76 -10.45
C GLN A 68 0.35 13.46 -11.90
N MET A 69 -0.04 12.22 -12.19
CA MET A 69 -0.47 11.83 -13.54
C MET A 69 -1.69 12.61 -13.99
N ALA A 70 -2.64 12.86 -13.09
CA ALA A 70 -3.84 13.65 -13.37
C ALA A 70 -3.51 15.13 -13.64
N ILE A 71 -2.56 15.72 -12.90
CA ILE A 71 -2.06 17.09 -13.13
C ILE A 71 -1.39 17.19 -14.51
N ASP A 72 -0.51 16.24 -14.83
CA ASP A 72 0.22 16.22 -16.09
C ASP A 72 -0.74 16.09 -17.27
N GLN A 73 -1.75 15.22 -17.18
CA GLN A 73 -2.80 15.08 -18.18
C GLN A 73 -3.62 16.37 -18.31
N LEU A 74 -4.07 16.94 -17.21
CA LEU A 74 -4.91 18.15 -17.21
C LEU A 74 -4.18 19.33 -17.85
N PHE A 75 -2.86 19.45 -17.64
CA PHE A 75 -2.06 20.50 -18.27
C PHE A 75 -1.79 20.25 -19.75
N ALA A 76 -1.82 19.00 -20.20
CA ALA A 76 -1.75 18.68 -21.63
C ALA A 76 -3.06 18.97 -22.38
N GLU A 77 -4.20 19.02 -21.68
CA GLU A 77 -5.54 19.16 -22.25
C GLU A 77 -6.09 20.59 -22.10
N GLY A 78 -5.54 21.54 -22.88
CA GLY A 78 -6.15 22.88 -23.03
C GLY A 78 -5.80 23.91 -21.96
N ILE A 79 -4.77 23.66 -21.13
CA ILE A 79 -4.19 24.64 -20.22
C ILE A 79 -2.79 25.00 -20.71
N THR A 80 -2.54 26.29 -20.90
CA THR A 80 -1.21 26.79 -21.27
C THR A 80 -0.38 27.01 -20.03
N VAL A 81 0.74 26.27 -19.88
CA VAL A 81 1.72 26.50 -18.83
C VAL A 81 2.65 27.63 -19.26
N ARG A 82 2.52 28.81 -18.66
CA ARG A 82 3.33 29.99 -18.93
C ARG A 82 4.68 29.95 -18.23
N HIS A 83 4.70 29.41 -17.03
CA HIS A 83 5.92 29.21 -16.24
C HIS A 83 5.72 28.09 -15.20
N PHE A 84 6.82 27.41 -14.84
CA PHE A 84 6.84 26.38 -13.82
C PHE A 84 8.15 26.44 -13.04
N CYS A 85 8.09 26.38 -11.71
CA CYS A 85 9.25 26.35 -10.83
C CYS A 85 8.95 25.61 -9.54
N GLY A 86 10.00 25.14 -8.87
CA GLY A 86 9.94 24.79 -7.46
C GLY A 86 9.89 26.06 -6.60
N VAL A 87 9.46 25.93 -5.35
CA VAL A 87 9.39 27.00 -4.38
C VAL A 87 10.01 26.57 -3.06
N ARG A 88 10.78 27.48 -2.42
CA ARG A 88 11.37 27.23 -1.10
C ARG A 88 11.19 28.47 -0.22
N GLY A 89 10.88 28.26 1.07
CA GLY A 89 10.92 29.31 2.07
C GLY A 89 12.36 29.60 2.52
N GLU A 90 12.67 30.85 2.83
CA GLU A 90 14.03 31.30 3.20
C GLU A 90 14.58 30.56 4.45
N TYR A 91 13.72 30.10 5.36
CA TYR A 91 14.11 29.43 6.63
C TYR A 91 13.78 27.92 6.69
N GLY A 92 13.56 27.25 5.58
CA GLY A 92 13.61 25.79 5.42
C GLY A 92 12.52 24.96 6.10
N ARG A 93 11.67 25.51 6.97
CA ARG A 93 10.65 24.76 7.75
C ARG A 93 9.30 25.46 7.87
N GLN A 94 9.02 26.51 7.12
CA GLN A 94 7.71 27.16 7.14
C GLN A 94 6.75 26.47 6.19
N GLU A 95 5.49 26.33 6.61
CA GLU A 95 4.38 25.99 5.73
C GLU A 95 4.34 26.97 4.57
N ILE A 96 4.61 26.48 3.37
CA ILE A 96 4.59 27.28 2.17
C ILE A 96 3.21 27.09 1.55
N SER A 97 2.48 28.19 1.39
CA SER A 97 1.16 28.21 0.74
C SER A 97 1.13 29.24 -0.40
N LEU A 98 0.19 29.09 -1.33
CA LEU A 98 -0.01 30.09 -2.38
C LEU A 98 -0.37 31.45 -1.79
N ALA A 99 -1.11 31.50 -0.69
CA ALA A 99 -1.38 32.73 0.06
C ALA A 99 -0.09 33.42 0.50
N GLY A 100 0.84 32.65 1.08
CA GLY A 100 2.15 33.16 1.48
C GLY A 100 2.99 33.66 0.30
N CYS A 101 2.88 33.02 -0.87
CA CYS A 101 3.54 33.45 -2.10
C CYS A 101 2.97 34.77 -2.70
N LEU A 102 1.71 35.07 -2.42
CA LEU A 102 1.06 36.30 -2.88
C LEU A 102 1.35 37.49 -1.96
N MET A 103 1.74 37.28 -0.73
CA MET A 103 1.97 38.32 0.28
C MET A 103 3.45 38.70 0.36
N VAL A 104 3.74 39.99 0.42
CA VAL A 104 5.08 40.50 0.73
C VAL A 104 5.27 40.42 2.23
N ASN A 105 5.97 39.41 2.72
CA ASN A 105 6.33 39.30 4.12
C ASN A 105 7.83 39.62 4.29
N ARG A 106 8.18 40.69 5.05
CA ARG A 106 9.57 41.10 5.26
C ARG A 106 10.44 40.10 6.02
N HIS A 107 9.82 39.09 6.65
CA HIS A 107 10.49 38.11 7.50
C HIS A 107 10.40 36.68 6.95
N SER A 108 9.76 36.45 5.82
CA SER A 108 9.57 35.13 5.23
C SER A 108 9.41 35.28 3.71
N GLU A 109 10.54 35.36 3.03
CA GLU A 109 10.54 35.47 1.58
C GLU A 109 10.54 34.07 0.94
N THR A 110 9.60 33.85 0.01
CA THR A 110 9.58 32.63 -0.82
C THR A 110 10.37 32.89 -2.09
N VAL A 111 11.25 31.94 -2.42
CA VAL A 111 12.15 32.03 -3.58
C VAL A 111 11.90 30.91 -4.56
N THR A 112 12.14 31.19 -5.85
CA THR A 112 12.11 30.16 -6.89
C THR A 112 13.33 29.27 -6.80
N VAL A 113 13.13 27.97 -6.96
CA VAL A 113 14.19 26.94 -7.00
C VAL A 113 13.89 25.97 -8.16
N PRO A 114 14.85 25.17 -8.60
CA PRO A 114 14.56 24.05 -9.47
C PRO A 114 13.51 23.12 -8.82
N PRO A 115 12.58 22.54 -9.59
CA PRO A 115 11.59 21.63 -9.05
C PRO A 115 12.25 20.36 -8.49
N GLU A 116 11.85 19.98 -7.28
CA GLU A 116 12.30 18.75 -6.62
C GLU A 116 11.23 17.66 -6.78
N TYR A 117 11.68 16.46 -7.13
CA TYR A 117 10.83 15.31 -7.31
C TYR A 117 11.20 14.21 -6.32
N GLU A 118 10.24 13.35 -6.06
CA GLU A 118 10.39 12.10 -5.33
C GLU A 118 9.90 10.97 -6.21
N GLU A 119 10.42 9.77 -6.03
CA GLU A 119 10.02 8.58 -6.76
C GLU A 119 9.08 7.74 -5.91
N VAL A 120 7.90 7.44 -6.44
CA VAL A 120 6.87 6.62 -5.80
C VAL A 120 6.74 5.33 -6.57
N SER A 121 7.00 4.19 -5.91
CA SER A 121 6.79 2.89 -6.51
C SER A 121 5.29 2.61 -6.68
N VAL A 122 4.91 2.29 -7.90
CA VAL A 122 3.56 1.86 -8.25
C VAL A 122 3.51 0.40 -8.72
N GLY A 123 4.63 -0.35 -8.52
CA GLY A 123 4.74 -1.75 -8.95
C GLY A 123 4.98 -1.94 -10.44
N GLU A 124 5.38 -0.89 -11.14
CA GLU A 124 5.91 -0.93 -12.50
C GLU A 124 7.45 -0.94 -12.46
N GLU A 125 8.09 -1.28 -13.57
CA GLU A 125 9.56 -1.25 -13.66
C GLU A 125 10.14 0.14 -13.36
N GLN A 126 9.42 1.20 -13.74
CA GLN A 126 9.82 2.57 -13.46
C GLN A 126 8.87 3.20 -12.43
N PRO A 127 9.41 3.78 -11.35
CA PRO A 127 8.62 4.51 -10.38
C PRO A 127 8.06 5.81 -11.00
N VAL A 128 6.94 6.27 -10.48
CA VAL A 128 6.36 7.57 -10.88
C VAL A 128 7.10 8.68 -10.15
N ARG A 129 7.61 9.65 -10.93
CA ARG A 129 8.21 10.86 -10.37
C ARG A 129 7.11 11.83 -9.97
N VAL A 130 7.01 12.14 -8.70
CA VAL A 130 6.01 13.07 -8.14
C VAL A 130 6.69 14.33 -7.63
N LEU A 131 6.09 15.49 -7.93
CA LEU A 131 6.61 16.77 -7.51
C LEU A 131 6.44 16.96 -5.99
N LYS A 132 7.48 17.43 -5.29
CA LYS A 132 7.40 17.74 -3.85
C LYS A 132 6.68 19.06 -3.60
N ILE A 133 7.18 20.14 -4.18
CA ILE A 133 6.60 21.49 -4.09
C ILE A 133 6.76 22.16 -5.44
N GLY A 134 5.68 22.74 -5.96
CA GLY A 134 5.73 23.43 -7.24
C GLY A 134 4.67 24.48 -7.44
N LEU A 135 5.03 25.47 -8.23
CA LEU A 135 4.17 26.59 -8.66
C LEU A 135 4.10 26.60 -10.17
N TRP A 136 2.90 26.54 -10.70
CA TRP A 136 2.60 26.72 -12.11
C TRP A 136 1.86 28.04 -12.33
N LEU A 137 2.29 28.81 -13.31
CA LEU A 137 1.59 29.97 -13.84
C LEU A 137 0.89 29.54 -15.12
N LEU A 138 -0.42 29.59 -15.10
CA LEU A 138 -1.30 28.92 -16.05
C LEU A 138 -2.19 29.94 -16.76
N GLU A 139 -2.66 29.57 -17.96
CA GLU A 139 -3.68 30.31 -18.68
C GLU A 139 -4.65 29.37 -19.37
N LYS A 140 -5.93 29.63 -19.22
CA LYS A 140 -7.02 28.94 -19.90
C LYS A 140 -8.09 29.91 -20.34
N GLU A 141 -8.52 29.82 -21.59
CA GLU A 141 -9.56 30.71 -22.15
C GLU A 141 -9.28 32.22 -21.94
N GLY A 142 -8.00 32.63 -22.00
CA GLY A 142 -7.58 34.01 -21.78
C GLY A 142 -7.50 34.45 -20.31
N VAL A 143 -7.89 33.61 -19.37
CA VAL A 143 -7.81 33.88 -17.92
C VAL A 143 -6.51 33.33 -17.37
N ARG A 144 -5.72 34.17 -16.71
CA ARG A 144 -4.48 33.79 -16.02
C ARG A 144 -4.78 33.36 -14.59
N PHE A 145 -4.21 32.23 -14.19
CA PHE A 145 -4.35 31.70 -12.85
C PHE A 145 -3.07 30.97 -12.45
N ALA A 146 -2.93 30.64 -11.17
CA ALA A 146 -1.79 29.87 -10.67
C ALA A 146 -2.26 28.61 -9.95
N ALA A 147 -1.48 27.54 -10.07
CA ALA A 147 -1.65 26.34 -9.25
C ALA A 147 -0.40 26.13 -8.42
N PHE A 148 -0.57 25.74 -7.16
CA PHE A 148 0.49 25.51 -6.20
C PHE A 148 0.27 24.20 -5.49
N LEU A 149 1.28 23.33 -5.53
CA LEU A 149 1.27 22.03 -4.86
C LEU A 149 2.32 22.01 -3.76
N ALA A 150 1.92 21.62 -2.57
CA ALA A 150 2.81 21.47 -1.43
C ALA A 150 2.34 20.29 -0.52
N PRO A 151 3.20 19.77 0.37
CA PRO A 151 2.77 18.85 1.42
C PRO A 151 1.73 19.53 2.31
N ALA A 152 0.65 18.80 2.63
CA ALA A 152 -0.31 19.22 3.65
C ALA A 152 0.27 18.85 5.02
N ASP A 153 0.78 19.83 5.74
CA ASP A 153 1.34 19.65 7.08
C ASP A 153 0.27 19.99 8.13
N HIS A 154 0.20 19.18 9.17
CA HIS A 154 -0.63 19.45 10.33
C HIS A 154 0.20 19.19 11.59
N TYR A 155 0.63 20.23 12.28
CA TYR A 155 1.51 20.17 13.45
C TYR A 155 2.83 19.40 13.21
N GLY A 156 3.49 19.62 12.06
CA GLY A 156 4.75 18.96 11.71
C GLY A 156 4.60 17.52 11.21
N ARG A 157 3.37 17.08 10.92
CA ARG A 157 3.07 15.79 10.28
C ARG A 157 2.48 16.00 8.91
N VAL A 158 3.13 15.46 7.89
CA VAL A 158 2.58 15.45 6.53
C VAL A 158 1.40 14.49 6.48
N THR A 159 0.20 15.03 6.32
CA THR A 159 -1.05 14.25 6.27
C THR A 159 -1.50 13.97 4.84
N GLY A 160 -0.93 14.68 3.87
CA GLY A 160 -1.31 14.57 2.46
C GLY A 160 -0.55 15.56 1.59
N VAL A 161 -1.16 15.86 0.46
CA VAL A 161 -0.70 16.86 -0.50
C VAL A 161 -1.80 17.88 -0.70
N GLU A 162 -1.50 19.15 -0.55
CA GLU A 162 -2.43 20.24 -0.82
C GLU A 162 -2.17 20.81 -2.20
N LEU A 163 -3.23 20.96 -2.97
CA LEU A 163 -3.22 21.67 -4.24
C LEU A 163 -4.10 22.92 -4.10
N GLN A 164 -3.51 24.08 -4.28
CA GLN A 164 -4.16 25.39 -4.23
C GLN A 164 -4.20 26.00 -5.62
N VAL A 165 -5.33 26.60 -5.98
CA VAL A 165 -5.51 27.30 -7.24
C VAL A 165 -5.91 28.75 -6.93
N GLY A 166 -5.15 29.71 -7.47
CA GLY A 166 -5.42 31.14 -7.37
C GLY A 166 -6.02 31.65 -8.69
N THR A 167 -7.24 32.15 -8.65
CA THR A 167 -7.94 32.68 -9.82
C THR A 167 -8.38 34.14 -9.58
N PRO A 168 -8.56 34.94 -10.62
CA PRO A 168 -9.20 36.26 -10.48
C PRO A 168 -10.54 36.15 -9.74
N ASN A 169 -10.83 37.11 -8.88
CA ASN A 169 -12.12 37.23 -8.19
C ASN A 169 -13.22 37.66 -9.16
N SER A 170 -13.61 36.75 -10.03
CA SER A 170 -14.65 36.95 -11.06
C SER A 170 -15.43 35.65 -11.27
N PRO A 171 -16.61 35.71 -11.91
CA PRO A 171 -17.38 34.50 -12.27
C PRO A 171 -16.57 33.51 -13.12
N GLU A 172 -15.78 34.02 -14.07
CA GLU A 172 -14.91 33.20 -14.94
C GLU A 172 -13.80 32.50 -14.12
N GLY A 173 -13.17 33.26 -13.20
CA GLY A 173 -12.15 32.72 -12.30
C GLY A 173 -12.72 31.61 -11.40
N THR A 174 -13.91 31.83 -10.85
CA THR A 174 -14.62 30.81 -10.04
C THR A 174 -14.92 29.56 -10.85
N ARG A 175 -15.41 29.70 -12.08
CA ARG A 175 -15.68 28.58 -13.00
C ARG A 175 -14.41 27.80 -13.29
N ILE A 176 -13.29 28.48 -13.59
CA ILE A 176 -12.01 27.82 -13.87
C ILE A 176 -11.54 27.00 -12.66
N ALA A 177 -11.62 27.54 -11.45
CA ALA A 177 -11.23 26.80 -10.25
C ALA A 177 -12.10 25.56 -10.01
N GLN A 178 -13.42 25.68 -10.19
CA GLN A 178 -14.35 24.56 -10.06
C GLN A 178 -14.11 23.47 -11.12
N ASP A 179 -13.97 23.87 -12.38
CA ASP A 179 -13.72 22.96 -13.49
C ASP A 179 -12.36 22.26 -13.34
N PHE A 180 -11.33 23.00 -12.89
CA PHE A 180 -10.02 22.45 -12.62
C PHE A 180 -10.09 21.28 -11.61
N PHE A 181 -10.67 21.51 -10.44
CA PHE A 181 -10.78 20.46 -9.43
C PHE A 181 -11.72 19.32 -9.83
N LYS A 182 -12.80 19.61 -10.54
CA LYS A 182 -13.72 18.60 -11.07
C LYS A 182 -13.01 17.63 -12.03
N HIS A 183 -12.26 18.18 -13.01
CA HIS A 183 -11.53 17.37 -13.98
C HIS A 183 -10.40 16.60 -13.30
N LEU A 184 -9.69 17.22 -12.36
CA LEU A 184 -8.64 16.57 -11.59
C LEU A 184 -9.17 15.37 -10.80
N GLU A 185 -10.30 15.52 -10.09
CA GLU A 185 -10.94 14.41 -9.36
C GLU A 185 -11.39 13.29 -10.28
N GLN A 186 -11.96 13.64 -11.44
CA GLN A 186 -12.34 12.64 -12.44
C GLN A 186 -11.13 11.88 -12.99
N ALA A 187 -10.00 12.58 -13.22
CA ALA A 187 -8.76 11.96 -13.67
C ALA A 187 -8.19 11.02 -12.61
N ILE A 188 -8.16 11.44 -11.33
CA ILE A 188 -7.72 10.59 -10.21
C ILE A 188 -8.63 9.36 -10.07
N GLN A 189 -9.95 9.51 -10.20
CA GLN A 189 -10.89 8.37 -10.16
C GLN A 189 -10.68 7.37 -11.29
N ARG A 190 -10.16 7.80 -12.44
CA ARG A 190 -9.83 6.96 -13.59
C ARG A 190 -8.41 6.43 -13.57
N ALA A 191 -7.58 6.95 -12.70
CA ALA A 191 -6.17 6.58 -12.61
C ALA A 191 -6.00 5.10 -12.26
N ARG A 192 -4.93 4.49 -12.80
CA ARG A 192 -4.69 3.05 -12.72
C ARG A 192 -3.39 2.68 -12.01
N SER A 193 -2.72 3.62 -11.37
CA SER A 193 -1.41 3.37 -10.74
C SER A 193 -1.46 2.20 -9.75
N TYR A 194 -2.56 2.03 -9.05
CA TYR A 194 -2.73 0.97 -8.04
C TYR A 194 -3.84 -0.03 -8.37
N ARG A 195 -4.69 0.24 -9.37
CA ARG A 195 -5.79 -0.67 -9.74
C ARG A 195 -5.28 -1.96 -10.32
N GLY A 196 -5.89 -3.07 -9.93
CA GLY A 196 -5.54 -4.40 -10.39
C GLY A 196 -4.25 -4.95 -9.78
N LYS A 197 -3.67 -4.28 -8.79
CA LYS A 197 -2.44 -4.68 -8.08
C LYS A 197 -2.73 -5.20 -6.68
N VAL A 198 -1.74 -5.86 -6.10
CA VAL A 198 -1.80 -6.33 -4.72
C VAL A 198 -1.09 -5.32 -3.83
N LEU A 199 -1.81 -4.77 -2.87
CA LEU A 199 -1.39 -3.61 -2.10
C LEU A 199 -1.49 -3.87 -0.58
N SER A 200 -0.59 -3.26 0.18
CA SER A 200 -0.77 -3.02 1.61
C SER A 200 -0.45 -1.57 1.97
N LEU A 201 -0.96 -1.11 3.10
CA LEU A 201 -0.58 0.18 3.66
C LEU A 201 0.63 -0.01 4.58
N GLU A 202 1.61 0.88 4.46
CA GLU A 202 2.70 0.93 5.42
C GLU A 202 2.22 1.53 6.73
N GLN A 203 2.56 0.88 7.85
CA GLN A 203 2.35 1.48 9.16
C GLN A 203 3.21 2.73 9.29
N LEU A 204 2.64 3.76 9.91
CA LEU A 204 3.39 4.91 10.39
C LEU A 204 4.25 4.41 11.56
N GLU A 205 5.39 3.81 11.27
CA GLU A 205 6.44 3.77 12.29
C GLU A 205 6.76 5.22 12.65
N HIS A 206 7.06 5.46 13.91
CA HIS A 206 7.49 6.76 14.42
C HIS A 206 8.81 7.13 13.71
N SER A 207 8.71 7.50 12.46
CA SER A 207 9.80 8.05 11.69
C SER A 207 10.01 9.46 12.23
N TYR A 208 11.19 9.75 12.71
CA TYR A 208 11.62 11.11 13.06
C TYR A 208 11.47 12.10 11.89
N SER A 209 11.29 11.62 10.67
CA SER A 209 11.05 12.42 9.45
C SER A 209 9.59 12.83 9.24
N GLY A 210 8.63 12.24 9.97
CA GLY A 210 7.20 12.59 9.85
C GLY A 210 6.55 12.25 8.50
N GLU A 211 7.25 11.54 7.61
CA GLU A 211 6.72 11.16 6.31
C GLU A 211 5.78 9.97 6.45
N SER A 212 4.53 10.15 6.03
CA SER A 212 3.58 9.06 5.85
C SER A 212 4.08 8.17 4.72
N LYS A 213 4.63 7.01 5.05
CA LYS A 213 4.96 6.01 4.05
C LYS A 213 3.66 5.53 3.40
N GLY A 214 3.71 5.35 2.09
CA GLY A 214 2.55 5.25 1.24
C GLY A 214 1.91 3.87 1.15
N ILE A 215 1.69 3.45 -0.07
CA ILE A 215 1.18 2.13 -0.46
C ILE A 215 2.36 1.26 -0.86
N THR A 216 2.45 0.05 -0.31
CA THR A 216 3.39 -0.98 -0.78
C THR A 216 2.68 -1.83 -1.83
N VAL A 217 3.29 -1.95 -3.01
CA VAL A 217 2.83 -2.85 -4.06
C VAL A 217 3.56 -4.17 -3.94
N HIS A 218 2.82 -5.25 -3.77
CA HIS A 218 3.36 -6.60 -3.64
C HIS A 218 3.41 -7.29 -5.00
N GLN A 219 4.59 -7.79 -5.36
CA GLN A 219 4.74 -8.74 -6.47
C GLN A 219 4.56 -10.15 -5.91
N LEU A 220 3.36 -10.67 -5.98
CA LEU A 220 3.08 -12.03 -5.53
C LEU A 220 3.64 -13.03 -6.55
N ARG A 221 4.14 -14.16 -6.03
CA ARG A 221 4.47 -15.31 -6.88
C ARG A 221 3.21 -15.71 -7.64
N GLU A 222 3.34 -15.90 -8.94
CA GLU A 222 2.26 -16.42 -9.75
C GLU A 222 1.90 -17.85 -9.33
N VAL A 223 0.62 -18.06 -9.06
CA VAL A 223 0.07 -19.36 -8.68
C VAL A 223 -0.97 -19.75 -9.73
N GLY A 224 -0.73 -20.87 -10.40
CA GLY A 224 -1.68 -21.48 -11.33
C GLY A 224 -2.80 -22.21 -10.60
N ARG A 225 -3.91 -22.49 -11.32
CA ARG A 225 -5.04 -23.26 -10.78
C ARG A 225 -4.65 -24.69 -10.38
N ASP A 226 -3.75 -25.30 -11.11
CA ASP A 226 -3.18 -26.63 -10.91
C ASP A 226 -2.32 -26.73 -9.64
N GLN A 227 -1.80 -25.61 -9.18
CA GLN A 227 -1.01 -25.50 -7.94
C GLN A 227 -1.88 -25.34 -6.68
N VAL A 228 -3.19 -25.11 -6.83
CA VAL A 228 -4.14 -25.05 -5.72
C VAL A 228 -4.71 -26.47 -5.49
N ILE A 229 -4.11 -27.20 -4.55
CA ILE A 229 -4.45 -28.60 -4.25
C ILE A 229 -5.33 -28.64 -3.01
N LEU A 230 -6.62 -28.84 -3.21
CA LEU A 230 -7.67 -28.94 -2.20
C LEU A 230 -8.63 -30.06 -2.58
N PRO A 231 -9.44 -30.60 -1.66
CA PRO A 231 -10.52 -31.54 -1.99
C PRO A 231 -11.48 -30.95 -3.04
N ALA A 232 -12.00 -31.77 -3.93
CA ALA A 232 -12.86 -31.32 -5.02
C ALA A 232 -14.05 -30.48 -4.55
N ALA A 233 -14.71 -30.89 -3.47
CA ALA A 233 -15.83 -30.12 -2.89
C ALA A 233 -15.42 -28.74 -2.40
N THR A 234 -14.26 -28.62 -1.77
CA THR A 234 -13.70 -27.32 -1.32
C THR A 234 -13.38 -26.42 -2.52
N LEU A 235 -12.84 -27.00 -3.60
CA LEU A 235 -12.54 -26.26 -4.82
C LEU A 235 -13.82 -25.77 -5.53
N GLU A 236 -14.86 -26.59 -5.58
CA GLU A 236 -16.17 -26.19 -6.14
C GLU A 236 -16.79 -25.04 -5.32
N LEU A 237 -16.71 -25.11 -3.99
CA LEU A 237 -17.18 -24.02 -3.13
C LEU A 237 -16.38 -22.74 -3.38
N LEU A 238 -15.06 -22.82 -3.50
CA LEU A 238 -14.19 -21.69 -3.81
C LEU A 238 -14.54 -21.08 -5.17
N GLU A 239 -14.61 -21.89 -6.21
CA GLU A 239 -14.91 -21.44 -7.56
C GLU A 239 -16.29 -20.79 -7.66
N ARG A 240 -17.32 -21.40 -7.06
CA ARG A 240 -18.68 -20.86 -7.06
C ARG A 240 -18.78 -19.56 -6.26
N ASN A 241 -18.24 -19.53 -5.06
CA ASN A 241 -18.45 -18.43 -4.13
C ASN A 241 -17.50 -17.26 -4.33
N VAL A 242 -16.37 -17.45 -5.02
CA VAL A 242 -15.41 -16.40 -5.32
C VAL A 242 -15.42 -16.07 -6.80
N ILE A 243 -14.96 -16.99 -7.66
CA ILE A 243 -14.69 -16.68 -9.07
C ILE A 243 -16.00 -16.45 -9.83
N GLN A 244 -16.92 -17.42 -9.77
CA GLN A 244 -18.21 -17.30 -10.48
C GLN A 244 -19.07 -16.16 -9.92
N PHE A 245 -19.04 -15.95 -8.59
CA PHE A 245 -19.73 -14.82 -7.98
C PHE A 245 -19.24 -13.49 -8.54
N VAL A 246 -17.93 -13.29 -8.63
CA VAL A 246 -17.34 -12.07 -9.20
C VAL A 246 -17.70 -11.91 -10.68
N GLN A 247 -17.61 -12.98 -11.47
CA GLN A 247 -17.95 -12.97 -12.89
C GLN A 247 -19.45 -12.69 -13.16
N GLN A 248 -20.31 -12.99 -12.20
CA GLN A 248 -21.76 -12.83 -12.32
C GLN A 248 -22.31 -11.58 -11.62
N ARG A 249 -21.46 -10.72 -11.04
CA ARG A 249 -21.88 -9.54 -10.28
C ARG A 249 -22.86 -8.63 -11.01
N GLU A 250 -22.57 -8.29 -12.26
CA GLU A 250 -23.46 -7.44 -13.07
C GLU A 250 -24.86 -8.08 -13.23
N ARG A 251 -24.92 -9.38 -13.46
CA ARG A 251 -26.18 -10.11 -13.56
C ARG A 251 -26.93 -10.17 -12.23
N LEU A 252 -26.20 -10.41 -11.14
CA LEU A 252 -26.79 -10.38 -9.79
C LEU A 252 -27.38 -9.00 -9.48
N SER A 253 -26.71 -7.93 -9.85
CA SER A 253 -27.21 -6.56 -9.69
C SER A 253 -28.52 -6.31 -10.47
N GLN A 254 -28.66 -6.88 -11.69
CA GLN A 254 -29.91 -6.82 -12.45
C GLN A 254 -31.09 -7.47 -11.71
N PHE A 255 -30.79 -8.51 -10.91
CA PHE A 255 -31.79 -9.15 -10.03
C PHE A 255 -31.89 -8.50 -8.65
N LYS A 256 -31.34 -7.30 -8.46
CA LYS A 256 -31.31 -6.55 -7.19
C LYS A 256 -30.62 -7.31 -6.04
N GLN A 257 -29.71 -8.21 -6.38
CA GLN A 257 -28.89 -8.92 -5.39
C GLN A 257 -27.61 -8.12 -5.08
N SER A 258 -27.08 -8.31 -3.87
CA SER A 258 -25.86 -7.63 -3.43
C SER A 258 -24.64 -8.06 -4.24
N ALA A 259 -23.81 -7.10 -4.63
CA ALA A 259 -22.50 -7.34 -5.26
C ALA A 259 -21.36 -7.50 -4.24
N LYS A 260 -21.60 -7.18 -2.96
CA LYS A 260 -20.63 -7.41 -1.87
C LYS A 260 -20.78 -8.82 -1.32
N LYS A 261 -19.67 -9.41 -0.87
CA LYS A 261 -19.65 -10.74 -0.25
C LYS A 261 -18.52 -10.88 0.75
N GLY A 262 -18.77 -11.58 1.85
CA GLY A 262 -17.79 -11.96 2.85
C GLY A 262 -17.55 -13.46 2.86
N ILE A 263 -16.29 -13.88 2.85
CA ILE A 263 -15.87 -15.30 2.87
C ILE A 263 -14.84 -15.50 3.97
N LEU A 264 -14.99 -16.61 4.71
CA LEU A 264 -14.01 -17.03 5.70
C LEU A 264 -13.29 -18.28 5.22
N PHE A 265 -11.96 -18.20 5.09
CA PHE A 265 -11.09 -19.38 4.91
C PHE A 265 -10.58 -19.82 6.27
N TYR A 266 -10.90 -21.05 6.66
CA TYR A 266 -10.49 -21.58 7.95
C TYR A 266 -9.86 -22.96 7.82
N GLY A 267 -9.02 -23.32 8.78
CA GLY A 267 -8.38 -24.64 8.83
C GLY A 267 -6.97 -24.56 9.40
N PRO A 268 -6.30 -25.70 9.62
CA PRO A 268 -4.97 -25.77 10.21
C PRO A 268 -3.93 -24.91 9.50
N PRO A 269 -2.86 -24.47 10.18
CA PRO A 269 -1.78 -23.74 9.53
C PRO A 269 -1.11 -24.59 8.45
N GLY A 270 -0.62 -23.95 7.38
CA GLY A 270 0.08 -24.62 6.29
C GLY A 270 -0.80 -25.41 5.32
N THR A 271 -2.13 -25.23 5.34
CA THR A 271 -3.08 -25.90 4.41
C THR A 271 -3.32 -25.13 3.10
N GLY A 272 -2.67 -23.97 2.90
CA GLY A 272 -2.69 -23.25 1.61
C GLY A 272 -3.66 -22.08 1.53
N LYS A 273 -4.18 -21.53 2.64
CA LYS A 273 -5.08 -20.36 2.66
C LYS A 273 -4.47 -19.14 1.94
N THR A 274 -3.30 -18.69 2.37
CA THR A 274 -2.56 -17.59 1.72
C THR A 274 -2.17 -17.91 0.27
N HIS A 275 -1.79 -19.17 0.00
CA HIS A 275 -1.47 -19.63 -1.36
C HIS A 275 -2.67 -19.49 -2.30
N THR A 276 -3.87 -19.82 -1.82
CA THR A 276 -5.12 -19.63 -2.57
C THR A 276 -5.44 -18.15 -2.80
N ILE A 277 -5.12 -17.26 -1.86
CA ILE A 277 -5.27 -15.81 -2.05
C ILE A 277 -4.38 -15.33 -3.19
N HIS A 278 -3.13 -15.81 -3.30
CA HIS A 278 -2.25 -15.50 -4.43
C HIS A 278 -2.86 -15.98 -5.77
N TYR A 279 -3.42 -17.17 -5.80
CA TYR A 279 -4.15 -17.67 -6.97
C TYR A 279 -5.33 -16.76 -7.32
N LEU A 280 -6.17 -16.40 -6.36
CA LEU A 280 -7.36 -15.58 -6.60
C LEU A 280 -7.00 -14.17 -7.10
N SER A 281 -5.94 -13.56 -6.60
CA SER A 281 -5.48 -12.25 -7.06
C SER A 281 -5.11 -12.26 -8.54
N LYS A 282 -4.63 -13.39 -9.08
CA LYS A 282 -4.33 -13.59 -10.50
C LYS A 282 -5.57 -14.04 -11.29
N ALA A 283 -6.41 -14.91 -10.71
CA ALA A 283 -7.59 -15.45 -11.37
C ALA A 283 -8.71 -14.40 -11.57
N LEU A 284 -8.63 -13.26 -10.89
CA LEU A 284 -9.57 -12.15 -10.96
C LEU A 284 -8.88 -10.89 -11.52
N PRO A 285 -8.54 -10.87 -12.82
CA PRO A 285 -7.83 -9.75 -13.43
C PRO A 285 -8.64 -8.45 -13.29
N GLY A 286 -7.94 -7.34 -13.09
CA GLY A 286 -8.55 -6.02 -12.89
C GLY A 286 -9.07 -5.75 -11.48
N HIS A 287 -9.09 -6.74 -10.59
CA HIS A 287 -9.42 -6.53 -9.18
C HIS A 287 -8.18 -6.11 -8.39
N THR A 288 -8.31 -5.04 -7.63
CA THR A 288 -7.27 -4.62 -6.66
C THR A 288 -7.37 -5.49 -5.43
N THR A 289 -6.26 -6.08 -4.99
CA THR A 289 -6.22 -6.87 -3.75
C THR A 289 -5.56 -6.06 -2.65
N LEU A 290 -6.25 -5.83 -1.54
CA LEU A 290 -5.72 -5.17 -0.35
C LEU A 290 -5.40 -6.24 0.70
N LEU A 291 -4.13 -6.36 1.07
CA LEU A 291 -3.68 -7.27 2.12
C LEU A 291 -3.60 -6.51 3.45
N ILE A 292 -4.28 -7.01 4.45
CA ILE A 292 -4.33 -6.45 5.81
C ILE A 292 -3.85 -7.53 6.77
N SER A 293 -2.69 -7.33 7.38
CA SER A 293 -2.23 -8.18 8.48
C SER A 293 -2.91 -7.81 9.79
N ALA A 294 -2.86 -8.70 10.78
CA ALA A 294 -3.42 -8.44 12.10
C ALA A 294 -2.89 -7.12 12.72
N GLU A 295 -1.61 -6.80 12.52
CA GLU A 295 -0.98 -5.57 13.01
C GLU A 295 -1.52 -4.31 12.33
N GLN A 296 -1.98 -4.42 11.09
CA GLN A 296 -2.45 -3.29 10.27
C GLN A 296 -3.96 -3.00 10.45
N VAL A 297 -4.68 -3.79 11.24
CA VAL A 297 -6.13 -3.61 11.44
C VAL A 297 -6.49 -2.25 12.07
N GLY A 298 -5.54 -1.64 12.79
CA GLY A 298 -5.67 -0.25 13.27
C GLY A 298 -5.97 0.76 12.14
N MET A 299 -5.46 0.52 10.92
CA MET A 299 -5.66 1.35 9.72
C MET A 299 -6.87 0.91 8.87
N LEU A 300 -7.82 0.18 9.44
CA LEU A 300 -8.96 -0.36 8.68
C LEU A 300 -9.77 0.72 7.94
N ASN A 301 -9.96 1.89 8.52
CA ASN A 301 -10.69 3.00 7.89
C ASN A 301 -9.99 3.46 6.59
N GLU A 302 -8.67 3.53 6.64
CA GLU A 302 -7.83 3.91 5.51
C GLU A 302 -7.90 2.85 4.42
N TYR A 303 -7.80 1.57 4.79
CA TYR A 303 -7.98 0.45 3.86
C TYR A 303 -9.36 0.47 3.21
N MET A 304 -10.43 0.71 3.98
CA MET A 304 -11.80 0.78 3.45
C MET A 304 -12.01 1.99 2.54
N THR A 305 -11.37 3.11 2.84
CA THR A 305 -11.37 4.28 1.94
C THR A 305 -10.68 3.94 0.61
N LEU A 306 -9.54 3.26 0.69
CA LEU A 306 -8.81 2.81 -0.49
C LEU A 306 -9.60 1.75 -1.28
N ALA A 307 -10.23 0.79 -0.60
CA ALA A 307 -11.08 -0.23 -1.23
C ALA A 307 -12.22 0.40 -2.03
N ARG A 308 -12.90 1.41 -1.47
CA ARG A 308 -13.96 2.15 -2.17
C ARG A 308 -13.45 2.91 -3.40
N LEU A 309 -12.23 3.43 -3.36
CA LEU A 309 -11.61 4.15 -4.47
C LEU A 309 -11.16 3.22 -5.59
N LEU A 310 -10.60 2.04 -5.24
CA LEU A 310 -9.94 1.12 -6.18
C LEU A 310 -10.83 -0.06 -6.62
N GLN A 311 -12.14 0.06 -6.51
CA GLN A 311 -13.07 -0.98 -6.99
C GLN A 311 -12.86 -1.28 -8.49
N PRO A 312 -13.07 -2.55 -8.90
CA PRO A 312 -13.42 -3.72 -8.08
C PRO A 312 -12.26 -4.18 -7.19
N CYS A 313 -12.56 -4.58 -5.93
CA CYS A 313 -11.55 -4.82 -4.92
C CYS A 313 -11.78 -6.12 -4.14
N ILE A 314 -10.67 -6.77 -3.76
CA ILE A 314 -10.63 -7.90 -2.82
C ILE A 314 -9.93 -7.39 -1.57
N VAL A 315 -10.60 -7.39 -0.44
CA VAL A 315 -10.03 -7.04 0.86
C VAL A 315 -9.74 -8.31 1.62
N VAL A 316 -8.46 -8.58 1.85
CA VAL A 316 -8.00 -9.78 2.55
C VAL A 316 -7.53 -9.39 3.94
N LEU A 317 -8.09 -10.05 4.96
CA LEU A 317 -7.58 -9.96 6.33
C LEU A 317 -6.98 -11.32 6.70
N GLU A 318 -5.66 -11.33 6.90
CA GLU A 318 -4.96 -12.55 7.26
C GLU A 318 -4.91 -12.73 8.78
N ASP A 319 -5.04 -14.01 9.20
CA ASP A 319 -4.90 -14.48 10.58
C ASP A 319 -5.72 -13.64 11.60
N VAL A 320 -7.02 -13.49 11.32
CA VAL A 320 -7.93 -12.70 12.19
C VAL A 320 -8.05 -13.26 13.62
N ASP A 321 -7.63 -14.50 13.87
CA ASP A 321 -7.51 -15.08 15.21
C ASP A 321 -6.37 -14.45 16.02
N LEU A 322 -5.36 -13.84 15.39
CA LEU A 322 -4.33 -13.10 16.11
C LEU A 322 -4.87 -11.81 16.70
N ILE A 323 -5.84 -11.19 16.02
CA ILE A 323 -6.56 -10.02 16.53
C ILE A 323 -7.33 -10.37 17.80
N ALA A 324 -7.82 -11.61 17.92
CA ALA A 324 -8.61 -12.08 19.06
C ALA A 324 -7.77 -12.62 20.26
N ARG A 325 -6.45 -12.77 20.10
CA ARG A 325 -5.57 -13.43 21.10
C ARG A 325 -5.08 -12.58 22.25
N ASP A 326 -4.96 -11.30 22.09
CA ASP A 326 -4.38 -10.42 23.10
C ASP A 326 -5.24 -10.21 24.36
N ARG A 327 -6.41 -10.90 24.40
CA ARG A 327 -7.38 -10.91 25.53
C ARG A 327 -6.78 -11.30 26.88
N ARG A 328 -5.62 -11.96 26.94
CA ARG A 328 -5.07 -12.51 28.21
C ARG A 328 -4.09 -11.55 28.91
N ASN A 329 -3.56 -10.55 28.23
CA ASN A 329 -2.48 -9.72 28.79
C ASN A 329 -2.71 -8.21 28.84
N MET A 330 -3.73 -7.62 28.16
CA MET A 330 -4.06 -6.20 28.30
C MET A 330 -5.56 -5.94 28.05
N ASN A 331 -6.18 -5.11 28.88
CA ASN A 331 -7.56 -4.60 28.86
C ASN A 331 -8.38 -4.86 27.57
N SER A 332 -9.12 -5.91 27.61
CA SER A 332 -9.85 -6.64 26.55
C SER A 332 -10.96 -5.92 25.78
N ALA A 333 -11.10 -4.61 25.88
CA ALA A 333 -12.13 -3.86 25.18
C ALA A 333 -11.75 -3.46 23.73
N CYS A 334 -10.45 -3.48 23.38
CA CYS A 334 -9.98 -2.86 22.13
C CYS A 334 -10.13 -3.78 20.89
N GLU A 335 -10.11 -5.09 21.07
CA GLU A 335 -9.97 -6.07 19.96
C GLU A 335 -11.28 -6.61 19.45
N GLU A 336 -12.24 -6.86 20.35
CA GLU A 336 -13.63 -7.10 19.97
C GLU A 336 -14.20 -5.89 19.21
N VAL A 337 -13.69 -4.70 19.53
CA VAL A 337 -13.95 -3.45 18.83
C VAL A 337 -13.42 -3.47 17.40
N LEU A 338 -12.21 -4.02 17.12
CA LEU A 338 -11.62 -4.04 15.78
C LEU A 338 -12.33 -5.02 14.83
N LEU A 339 -12.64 -6.23 15.28
CA LEU A 339 -13.42 -7.18 14.48
C LEU A 339 -14.85 -6.63 14.26
N ASN A 340 -15.45 -6.05 15.29
CA ASN A 340 -16.75 -5.40 15.19
C ASN A 340 -16.71 -4.19 14.24
N LYS A 341 -15.62 -3.43 14.24
CA LYS A 341 -15.42 -2.32 13.32
C LYS A 341 -15.33 -2.80 11.87
N LEU A 342 -14.58 -3.89 11.60
CA LEU A 342 -14.54 -4.52 10.28
C LEU A 342 -15.93 -4.94 9.81
N LEU A 343 -16.65 -5.68 10.66
CA LEU A 343 -17.99 -6.15 10.36
C LEU A 343 -18.97 -4.98 10.13
N ASN A 344 -18.81 -3.87 10.85
CA ASN A 344 -19.58 -2.65 10.62
C ASN A 344 -19.20 -1.96 9.30
N GLU A 345 -17.93 -1.94 8.92
CA GLU A 345 -17.49 -1.42 7.62
C GLU A 345 -18.06 -2.24 6.46
N MET A 346 -18.16 -3.58 6.61
CA MET A 346 -18.81 -4.45 5.64
C MET A 346 -20.31 -4.13 5.49
N ASP A 347 -21.01 -3.86 6.61
CA ASP A 347 -22.43 -3.47 6.60
C ASP A 347 -22.64 -2.08 5.98
N GLY A 348 -21.75 -1.14 6.29
CA GLY A 348 -21.83 0.25 5.81
C GLY A 348 -21.56 0.42 4.31
N LEU A 349 -21.20 -0.64 3.60
CA LEU A 349 -21.02 -0.59 2.15
C LEU A 349 -22.36 -0.56 1.43
N LYS A 350 -22.44 0.21 0.34
CA LYS A 350 -23.59 0.19 -0.56
C LYS A 350 -23.78 -1.20 -1.15
N PRO A 351 -25.01 -1.60 -1.47
CA PRO A 351 -25.30 -2.92 -2.08
C PRO A 351 -24.60 -3.16 -3.42
N ASP A 352 -24.34 -2.09 -4.16
CA ASP A 352 -23.65 -2.09 -5.46
C ASP A 352 -22.12 -2.02 -5.35
N ALA A 353 -21.56 -1.98 -4.14
CA ALA A 353 -20.12 -1.95 -3.94
C ALA A 353 -19.48 -3.26 -4.41
N GLU A 354 -18.53 -3.16 -5.33
CA GLU A 354 -17.81 -4.30 -5.89
C GLU A 354 -16.62 -4.68 -5.01
N ILE A 355 -16.91 -5.02 -3.74
CA ILE A 355 -15.90 -5.41 -2.75
C ILE A 355 -16.18 -6.83 -2.27
N LEU A 356 -15.15 -7.68 -2.38
CA LEU A 356 -15.13 -9.03 -1.84
C LEU A 356 -14.22 -9.03 -0.60
N PHE A 357 -14.72 -9.54 0.53
CA PHE A 357 -13.93 -9.76 1.73
C PHE A 357 -13.51 -11.22 1.84
N ILE A 358 -12.25 -11.43 2.13
CA ILE A 358 -11.69 -12.74 2.46
C ILE A 358 -11.00 -12.62 3.81
N LEU A 359 -11.49 -13.36 4.80
CA LEU A 359 -10.88 -13.47 6.11
C LEU A 359 -10.19 -14.81 6.20
N THR A 360 -9.02 -14.88 6.83
CA THR A 360 -8.37 -16.17 7.11
C THR A 360 -8.18 -16.38 8.59
N THR A 361 -8.32 -17.63 9.05
CA THR A 361 -8.05 -18.01 10.44
C THR A 361 -7.52 -19.44 10.53
N ASN A 362 -6.64 -19.64 11.49
CA ASN A 362 -6.21 -20.98 11.91
C ASN A 362 -7.05 -21.54 13.08
N ARG A 363 -7.95 -20.71 13.64
CA ARG A 363 -8.74 -21.01 14.85
C ARG A 363 -10.17 -20.52 14.71
N PRO A 364 -11.02 -21.20 13.95
CA PRO A 364 -12.40 -20.78 13.73
C PRO A 364 -13.20 -20.65 15.03
N GLU A 365 -12.90 -21.48 16.03
CA GLU A 365 -13.57 -21.47 17.35
C GLU A 365 -13.44 -20.12 18.09
N THR A 366 -12.40 -19.36 17.83
CA THR A 366 -12.21 -18.03 18.44
C THR A 366 -13.11 -16.97 17.84
N LEU A 367 -13.60 -17.20 16.62
CA LEU A 367 -14.41 -16.27 15.85
C LEU A 367 -15.91 -16.62 15.87
N GLU A 368 -16.27 -17.87 16.19
CA GLU A 368 -17.66 -18.36 16.11
C GLU A 368 -18.64 -17.46 16.86
N ALA A 369 -18.31 -17.05 18.08
CA ALA A 369 -19.21 -16.20 18.90
C ALA A 369 -19.43 -14.82 18.26
N ALA A 370 -18.39 -14.24 17.67
CA ALA A 370 -18.45 -12.90 17.04
C ALA A 370 -19.18 -12.95 15.70
N LEU A 371 -18.98 -14.01 14.90
CA LEU A 371 -19.61 -14.17 13.59
C LEU A 371 -21.04 -14.66 13.70
N ALA A 372 -21.33 -15.61 14.60
CA ALA A 372 -22.67 -16.17 14.81
C ALA A 372 -23.66 -15.13 15.34
N SER A 373 -23.19 -14.15 16.12
CA SER A 373 -24.04 -13.06 16.62
C SER A 373 -24.51 -12.09 15.54
N ARG A 374 -23.96 -12.18 14.32
CA ARG A 374 -24.20 -11.20 13.25
C ARG A 374 -24.28 -11.85 11.87
N PRO A 375 -25.37 -12.57 11.56
CA PRO A 375 -25.56 -13.23 10.27
C PRO A 375 -25.58 -12.21 9.11
N GLY A 376 -25.13 -12.64 7.92
CA GLY A 376 -25.13 -11.84 6.70
C GLY A 376 -23.87 -10.97 6.49
N ARG A 377 -22.82 -11.17 7.31
CA ARG A 377 -21.51 -10.49 7.14
C ARG A 377 -20.46 -11.40 6.54
N VAL A 378 -20.45 -12.64 7.00
CA VAL A 378 -19.72 -13.74 6.35
C VAL A 378 -20.79 -14.62 5.71
N ASP A 379 -20.81 -14.64 4.39
CA ASP A 379 -21.83 -15.36 3.61
C ASP A 379 -21.46 -16.84 3.43
N GLN A 380 -20.17 -17.15 3.48
CA GLN A 380 -19.65 -18.50 3.28
C GLN A 380 -18.37 -18.74 4.08
N ALA A 381 -18.35 -19.82 4.86
CA ALA A 381 -17.12 -20.38 5.39
C ALA A 381 -16.62 -21.53 4.49
N ILE A 382 -15.33 -21.56 4.18
CA ILE A 382 -14.67 -22.57 3.36
C ILE A 382 -13.55 -23.21 4.17
N GLU A 383 -13.65 -24.51 4.38
CA GLU A 383 -12.65 -25.28 5.11
C GLU A 383 -11.44 -25.61 4.22
N PHE A 384 -10.25 -25.41 4.77
CA PHE A 384 -8.98 -25.83 4.21
C PHE A 384 -8.42 -26.99 5.07
N PRO A 385 -8.88 -28.22 4.83
CA PRO A 385 -8.46 -29.35 5.63
C PRO A 385 -7.01 -29.76 5.36
N LEU A 386 -6.47 -30.62 6.19
CA LEU A 386 -5.23 -31.32 5.87
C LEU A 386 -5.43 -32.16 4.59
N PRO A 387 -4.40 -32.27 3.72
CA PRO A 387 -4.53 -32.97 2.46
C PRO A 387 -4.77 -34.46 2.67
N ASP A 388 -5.74 -35.02 1.96
CA ASP A 388 -5.97 -36.44 1.87
C ASP A 388 -4.83 -37.17 1.10
N THR A 389 -4.89 -38.46 0.94
CA THR A 389 -3.83 -39.24 0.25
C THR A 389 -3.60 -38.76 -1.16
N GLU A 390 -4.67 -38.43 -1.91
CA GLU A 390 -4.57 -37.94 -3.27
C GLU A 390 -4.02 -36.51 -3.34
N GLY A 391 -4.45 -35.68 -2.40
CA GLY A 391 -3.90 -34.32 -2.23
C GLY A 391 -2.41 -34.35 -1.90
N ARG A 392 -1.98 -35.23 -1.00
CA ARG A 392 -0.55 -35.41 -0.69
C ARG A 392 0.23 -35.90 -1.90
N ARG A 393 -0.31 -36.84 -2.67
CA ARG A 393 0.33 -37.29 -3.93
C ARG A 393 0.56 -36.14 -4.90
N LYS A 394 -0.45 -35.31 -5.14
CA LYS A 394 -0.34 -34.12 -5.99
C LYS A 394 0.67 -33.12 -5.46
N LEU A 395 0.71 -32.89 -4.14
CA LEU A 395 1.69 -31.99 -3.50
C LEU A 395 3.13 -32.52 -3.64
N ILE A 396 3.34 -33.84 -3.48
CA ILE A 396 4.66 -34.47 -3.70
C ILE A 396 5.12 -34.19 -5.14
N HIS A 397 4.28 -34.45 -6.12
CA HIS A 397 4.62 -34.20 -7.53
C HIS A 397 4.87 -32.71 -7.81
N LEU A 398 4.03 -31.83 -7.26
CA LEU A 398 4.20 -30.38 -7.41
C LEU A 398 5.54 -29.87 -6.85
N TYR A 399 5.94 -30.38 -5.67
CA TYR A 399 7.15 -29.90 -5.00
C TYR A 399 8.41 -30.68 -5.36
N SER A 400 8.29 -31.75 -6.17
CA SER A 400 9.41 -32.45 -6.78
C SER A 400 9.65 -32.06 -8.24
N GLU A 401 9.04 -30.99 -8.71
CA GLU A 401 9.25 -30.47 -10.06
C GLU A 401 10.75 -30.19 -10.28
N GLY A 402 11.32 -30.77 -11.34
CA GLY A 402 12.77 -30.66 -11.63
C GLY A 402 13.64 -31.83 -11.11
N VAL A 403 13.09 -32.80 -10.36
CA VAL A 403 13.75 -34.03 -9.94
C VAL A 403 12.87 -35.25 -10.20
N THR A 404 13.46 -36.42 -10.39
CA THR A 404 12.73 -37.64 -10.61
C THR A 404 12.49 -38.35 -9.27
N LEU A 405 11.24 -38.76 -9.03
CA LEU A 405 10.84 -39.63 -7.93
C LEU A 405 10.36 -40.98 -8.49
N VAL A 406 10.92 -42.08 -8.01
CA VAL A 406 10.40 -43.39 -8.34
C VAL A 406 9.13 -43.69 -7.54
N ALA A 407 8.24 -44.51 -8.08
CA ALA A 407 6.93 -44.77 -7.49
C ALA A 407 7.01 -45.27 -6.05
N GLU A 408 7.99 -46.13 -5.74
CA GLU A 408 8.23 -46.69 -4.40
C GLU A 408 8.52 -45.60 -3.36
N VAL A 409 9.29 -44.59 -3.73
CA VAL A 409 9.58 -43.42 -2.87
C VAL A 409 8.34 -42.59 -2.62
N VAL A 410 7.51 -42.36 -3.64
CA VAL A 410 6.24 -41.67 -3.48
C VAL A 410 5.31 -42.38 -2.50
N GLU A 411 5.17 -43.70 -2.63
CA GLU A 411 4.35 -44.52 -1.72
C GLU A 411 4.89 -44.53 -0.28
N GLU A 412 6.21 -44.53 -0.12
CA GLU A 412 6.83 -44.43 1.21
C GLU A 412 6.51 -43.07 1.84
N VAL A 413 6.68 -41.99 1.10
CA VAL A 413 6.33 -40.62 1.57
C VAL A 413 4.86 -40.58 1.98
N LEU A 414 3.95 -41.07 1.15
CA LEU A 414 2.51 -41.08 1.45
C LEU A 414 2.18 -41.85 2.74
N ARG A 415 2.82 -43.00 2.96
CA ARG A 415 2.63 -43.80 4.16
C ARG A 415 3.10 -43.06 5.41
N ARG A 416 4.26 -42.37 5.36
CA ARG A 416 4.89 -41.69 6.50
C ARG A 416 4.36 -40.29 6.77
N THR A 417 3.57 -39.72 5.86
CA THR A 417 3.07 -38.34 5.95
C THR A 417 1.54 -38.25 6.14
N ALA A 418 0.93 -39.26 6.77
CA ALA A 418 -0.48 -39.21 7.13
C ALA A 418 -0.73 -38.08 8.14
N GLY A 419 -1.74 -37.21 7.86
CA GLY A 419 -2.13 -36.12 8.78
C GLY A 419 -1.20 -34.90 8.82
N VAL A 420 -0.32 -34.74 7.84
CA VAL A 420 0.56 -33.55 7.75
C VAL A 420 -0.02 -32.47 6.82
N SER A 421 0.42 -31.23 7.00
CA SER A 421 0.01 -30.10 6.16
C SER A 421 0.72 -30.07 4.80
N ALA A 422 0.20 -29.28 3.85
CA ALA A 422 0.85 -29.04 2.57
C ALA A 422 2.23 -28.37 2.74
N ALA A 423 2.37 -27.50 3.74
CA ALA A 423 3.65 -26.86 4.06
C ALA A 423 4.69 -27.87 4.54
N PHE A 424 4.28 -28.88 5.30
CA PHE A 424 5.17 -29.99 5.70
C PHE A 424 5.71 -30.75 4.48
N ILE A 425 4.84 -31.11 3.54
CA ILE A 425 5.25 -31.84 2.31
C ILE A 425 6.22 -31.00 1.48
N LYS A 426 5.95 -29.71 1.35
CA LYS A 426 6.85 -28.77 0.66
C LYS A 426 8.25 -28.76 1.28
N GLU A 427 8.31 -28.66 2.61
CA GLU A 427 9.59 -28.63 3.32
C GLU A 427 10.29 -30.00 3.25
N LEU A 428 9.55 -31.10 3.34
CA LEU A 428 10.08 -32.46 3.18
C LEU A 428 10.76 -32.62 1.80
N MET A 429 10.09 -32.22 0.72
CA MET A 429 10.65 -32.35 -0.62
C MET A 429 11.88 -31.46 -0.79
N ARG A 430 11.87 -30.25 -0.24
CA ARG A 430 13.04 -29.36 -0.23
C ARG A 430 14.24 -30.00 0.46
N ARG A 431 14.05 -30.62 1.62
CA ARG A 431 15.12 -31.31 2.38
C ARG A 431 15.58 -32.58 1.68
N ALA A 432 14.68 -33.37 1.12
CA ALA A 432 15.05 -34.55 0.34
C ALA A 432 15.94 -34.18 -0.85
N VAL A 433 15.65 -33.10 -1.56
CA VAL A 433 16.51 -32.54 -2.60
C VAL A 433 17.87 -32.12 -2.02
N GLN A 434 17.90 -31.49 -0.85
CA GLN A 434 19.15 -31.07 -0.20
C GLN A 434 20.03 -32.29 0.14
N PHE A 435 19.49 -33.33 0.75
CA PHE A 435 20.24 -34.59 1.02
C PHE A 435 20.72 -35.27 -0.26
N HIS A 436 19.90 -35.20 -1.34
CA HIS A 436 20.28 -35.70 -2.64
C HIS A 436 21.51 -34.97 -3.20
N LEU A 437 21.53 -33.63 -3.10
CA LEU A 437 22.66 -32.81 -3.54
C LEU A 437 23.93 -33.02 -2.71
N GLU A 438 23.81 -33.20 -1.39
CA GLU A 438 24.94 -33.49 -0.49
C GLU A 438 25.62 -34.81 -0.83
N ARG A 439 24.87 -35.76 -1.39
CA ARG A 439 25.36 -37.07 -1.85
C ARG A 439 25.98 -37.01 -3.27
N GLU A 440 26.12 -35.85 -3.87
CA GLU A 440 26.48 -35.66 -5.30
C GLU A 440 25.54 -36.43 -6.26
N GLY A 441 24.27 -36.62 -5.85
CA GLY A 441 23.25 -37.32 -6.62
C GLY A 441 22.89 -36.55 -7.91
N THR A 442 22.69 -37.33 -8.97
CA THR A 442 22.22 -36.80 -10.26
C THR A 442 20.88 -37.43 -10.63
N GLY A 443 19.81 -36.61 -10.63
CA GLY A 443 18.54 -36.93 -11.29
C GLY A 443 17.49 -37.60 -10.42
N GLU A 444 17.79 -38.62 -9.63
CA GLU A 444 16.76 -39.37 -8.86
C GLU A 444 16.93 -39.22 -7.35
N ILE A 445 15.86 -38.82 -6.67
CA ILE A 445 15.79 -38.83 -5.20
C ILE A 445 15.59 -40.28 -4.73
N SER A 446 16.47 -40.75 -3.86
CA SER A 446 16.39 -42.08 -3.27
C SER A 446 15.51 -42.12 -2.02
N SER A 447 15.10 -43.34 -1.61
CA SER A 447 14.43 -43.59 -0.33
C SER A 447 15.27 -43.14 0.87
N ALA A 448 16.60 -43.22 0.77
CA ALA A 448 17.52 -42.75 1.82
C ALA A 448 17.46 -41.22 1.99
N ASP A 449 17.36 -40.43 0.90
CA ASP A 449 17.27 -38.97 0.97
C ASP A 449 15.97 -38.55 1.68
N VAL A 450 14.85 -39.21 1.36
CA VAL A 450 13.55 -38.97 2.00
C VAL A 450 13.58 -39.39 3.46
N THR A 451 14.18 -40.55 3.77
CA THR A 451 14.27 -41.04 5.15
C THR A 451 15.09 -40.08 6.01
N ASN A 452 16.25 -39.63 5.54
CA ASN A 452 17.07 -38.67 6.26
C ASN A 452 16.35 -37.33 6.47
N ALA A 453 15.63 -36.87 5.46
CA ALA A 453 14.82 -35.64 5.57
C ALA A 453 13.68 -35.78 6.60
N LEU A 454 12.97 -36.92 6.59
CA LEU A 454 11.92 -37.20 7.58
C LEU A 454 12.47 -37.35 8.99
N ASP A 455 13.59 -38.04 9.16
CA ASP A 455 14.22 -38.24 10.47
C ASP A 455 14.72 -36.92 11.05
N GLU A 456 15.26 -36.04 10.20
CA GLU A 456 15.62 -34.65 10.62
C GLU A 456 14.39 -33.85 11.03
N MET A 457 13.29 -33.96 10.28
CA MET A 457 12.06 -33.19 10.56
C MET A 457 11.29 -33.74 11.77
N LEU A 458 11.21 -35.06 11.93
CA LEU A 458 10.36 -35.71 12.93
C LEU A 458 11.10 -36.00 14.24
N VAL A 459 12.36 -36.40 14.17
CA VAL A 459 13.13 -36.88 15.33
C VAL A 459 14.12 -35.84 15.81
N SER A 460 15.03 -35.43 14.95
CA SER A 460 16.14 -34.52 15.31
C SER A 460 15.69 -33.09 15.60
N GLY A 461 14.61 -32.63 14.96
CA GLY A 461 14.07 -31.26 15.12
C GLY A 461 13.26 -31.02 16.39
N GLY A 462 12.91 -32.08 17.15
CA GLY A 462 12.15 -31.98 18.39
C GLY A 462 10.68 -31.56 18.22
N SER A 463 9.93 -31.56 19.34
CA SER A 463 8.49 -31.27 19.35
C SER A 463 8.10 -29.89 18.86
N LEU A 464 8.97 -28.88 18.98
CA LEU A 464 8.74 -27.57 18.46
C LEU A 464 8.76 -27.55 16.91
N ASN A 465 9.70 -28.27 16.31
CA ASN A 465 9.79 -28.38 14.86
C ASN A 465 8.55 -29.02 14.25
N LEU A 466 8.01 -30.09 14.87
CA LEU A 466 6.75 -30.72 14.46
C LEU A 466 5.58 -29.72 14.44
N LYS A 467 5.46 -28.89 15.49
CA LYS A 467 4.41 -27.86 15.57
C LYS A 467 4.60 -26.77 14.52
N LEU A 468 5.84 -26.33 14.29
CA LEU A 468 6.15 -25.31 13.27
C LEU A 468 5.85 -25.81 11.85
N LEU A 469 6.04 -27.08 11.58
CA LEU A 469 5.80 -27.71 10.28
C LEU A 469 4.35 -28.19 10.08
N GLY A 470 3.47 -28.01 11.09
CA GLY A 470 2.06 -28.40 10.99
C GLY A 470 1.82 -29.91 11.04
N ALA A 471 2.70 -30.66 11.68
CA ALA A 471 2.56 -32.08 11.96
C ALA A 471 1.92 -32.28 13.34
N THR A 472 0.61 -32.13 13.47
CA THR A 472 -0.11 -32.22 14.74
C THR A 472 -0.60 -33.64 15.07
N GLY A 473 -0.33 -34.63 14.21
CA GLY A 473 -0.91 -35.98 14.32
C GLY A 473 0.00 -37.14 13.97
N VAL A 474 1.32 -36.94 13.89
CA VAL A 474 2.23 -38.07 13.74
C VAL A 474 2.40 -38.69 15.12
N ALA A 475 1.57 -39.70 15.42
CA ALA A 475 1.78 -40.60 16.57
C ALA A 475 3.01 -41.47 16.32
N ASP A 476 3.77 -41.75 17.39
CA ASP A 476 4.93 -42.63 17.47
C ASP A 476 4.76 -43.97 16.75
#